data_62653c2fd0e94ed50e17962755ff900c
#
_entry.id   62653c2fd0e94ed50e17962755ff900c
#
_cell.length_a   1.000
_cell.length_b   1.000
_cell.length_c   1.000
_cell.angle_alpha   90.00
_cell.angle_beta   90.00
_cell.angle_gamma   90.00
#
_symmetry.space_group_name_H-M   'P 1'
#
loop_
_entity.id
_entity.type
_entity.pdbx_description
1 polymer ?
#
loop_
_entity_poly.entity_id
_entity_poly.type
_entity_poly.pdbx_seq_one_letter_code
_entity_poly.pdbx_strand_id
1 'polypeptide(L)'
;MNREAFKELLFHNIPQTEGKRLVVWGAGNTAQLYAEGLERLEKEGFFIHAYCDNDPKKYGGGVKCNGKEIISPSQLKNMENICVLICSPRPEVISAVKEQVTGMKLECYLLDEVILKQHAERLLECYDLLEDEESRNVYANIILSHIQGTCPAPEFRCGNPYFAIDKFMTGTPDEVFVDCGAYVGDSIERYIWERYGVVGKIIAFEPDSGSYKALKKRIDRLKDEWNLKDEQFCAYSYGIGDKENMGIFSNYDNNNGLGSKFSESGENPEEGTLCRIVSLDQMLGERYTFLKADIESYEYKMLLGAKEGIRK
;
A
#
# COMPACT_ATOMS: atom_id res chain seq x y z
N MET A 1 13.89 -6.43 18.14
CA MET A 1 13.14 -7.62 18.68
C MET A 1 13.85 -8.87 18.19
N ASN A 2 14.20 -9.80 19.08
CA ASN A 2 14.83 -11.04 18.64
C ASN A 2 13.80 -12.00 18.00
N ARG A 3 14.30 -13.02 17.29
CA ARG A 3 13.48 -13.97 16.53
C ARG A 3 12.44 -14.71 17.38
N GLU A 4 12.80 -15.15 18.59
CA GLU A 4 11.87 -15.90 19.46
C GLU A 4 10.73 -15.01 19.96
N ALA A 5 11.02 -13.77 20.34
CA ALA A 5 9.99 -12.80 20.73
C ALA A 5 9.07 -12.46 19.57
N PHE A 6 9.60 -12.34 18.35
CA PHE A 6 8.80 -12.11 17.16
C PHE A 6 7.92 -13.32 16.82
N LYS A 7 8.46 -14.52 16.94
CA LYS A 7 7.71 -15.77 16.77
C LYS A 7 6.57 -15.86 17.80
N GLU A 8 6.86 -15.60 19.07
CA GLU A 8 5.82 -15.59 20.12
C GLU A 8 4.70 -14.60 19.81
N LEU A 9 5.03 -13.39 19.35
CA LEU A 9 4.04 -12.39 18.91
C LEU A 9 3.11 -12.93 17.83
N LEU A 10 3.64 -13.62 16.83
CA LEU A 10 2.88 -14.11 15.68
C LEU A 10 1.98 -15.31 16.03
N PHE A 11 2.48 -16.23 16.86
CA PHE A 11 1.81 -17.50 17.15
C PHE A 11 1.04 -17.54 18.48
N HIS A 12 1.17 -16.51 19.32
CA HIS A 12 0.41 -16.41 20.57
C HIS A 12 -0.88 -15.62 20.37
N ASN A 13 -1.92 -15.95 21.16
CA ASN A 13 -3.22 -15.28 21.13
C ASN A 13 -3.82 -15.16 19.71
N ILE A 14 -3.86 -16.27 18.99
CA ILE A 14 -4.47 -16.31 17.65
C ILE A 14 -5.97 -15.99 17.76
N PRO A 15 -6.49 -15.05 16.95
CA PRO A 15 -7.91 -14.72 16.93
C PRO A 15 -8.80 -15.93 16.71
N GLN A 16 -9.78 -16.12 17.59
CA GLN A 16 -10.72 -17.25 17.53
C GLN A 16 -11.93 -16.87 16.68
N THR A 17 -11.77 -16.97 15.37
CA THR A 17 -12.81 -16.58 14.38
C THR A 17 -13.54 -17.76 13.75
N GLU A 18 -13.05 -18.98 13.98
CA GLU A 18 -13.60 -20.20 13.38
C GLU A 18 -15.06 -20.44 13.77
N GLY A 19 -15.90 -20.73 12.78
CA GLY A 19 -17.33 -20.97 12.97
C GLY A 19 -18.17 -19.73 13.31
N LYS A 20 -17.56 -18.54 13.38
CA LYS A 20 -18.26 -17.28 13.63
C LYS A 20 -18.59 -16.56 12.33
N ARG A 21 -19.66 -15.78 12.34
CA ARG A 21 -19.95 -14.81 11.27
C ARG A 21 -19.13 -13.56 11.52
N LEU A 22 -18.32 -13.16 10.56
CA LEU A 22 -17.46 -11.99 10.70
C LEU A 22 -18.19 -10.75 10.22
N VAL A 23 -18.13 -9.67 10.99
CA VAL A 23 -18.62 -8.35 10.61
C VAL A 23 -17.45 -7.38 10.60
N VAL A 24 -17.16 -6.81 9.43
CA VAL A 24 -16.08 -5.83 9.27
C VAL A 24 -16.59 -4.45 9.69
N TRP A 25 -16.00 -3.85 10.73
CA TRP A 25 -16.34 -2.52 11.16
C TRP A 25 -15.45 -1.49 10.48
N GLY A 26 -16.09 -0.65 9.65
CA GLY A 26 -15.52 0.32 8.74
C GLY A 26 -15.93 -0.01 7.31
N ALA A 27 -16.89 0.76 6.76
CA ALA A 27 -17.39 0.62 5.39
C ALA A 27 -16.99 1.85 4.54
N GLY A 28 -15.74 2.28 4.66
CA GLY A 28 -15.15 3.40 3.93
C GLY A 28 -14.06 2.96 2.96
N ASN A 29 -13.25 3.93 2.52
CA ASN A 29 -12.15 3.72 1.56
C ASN A 29 -11.18 2.61 2.01
N THR A 30 -10.87 2.53 3.32
CA THR A 30 -10.01 1.46 3.84
C THR A 30 -10.56 0.07 3.55
N ALA A 31 -11.86 -0.15 3.75
CA ALA A 31 -12.48 -1.45 3.45
C ALA A 31 -12.44 -1.79 1.95
N GLN A 32 -12.47 -0.79 1.08
CA GLN A 32 -12.33 -0.97 -0.36
C GLN A 32 -10.88 -1.32 -0.74
N LEU A 33 -9.88 -0.68 -0.10
CA LEU A 33 -8.47 -1.03 -0.30
C LEU A 33 -8.16 -2.48 0.14
N TYR A 34 -8.82 -2.96 1.19
CA TYR A 34 -8.68 -4.33 1.68
C TYR A 34 -9.55 -5.36 0.94
N ALA A 35 -10.31 -4.97 -0.10
CA ALA A 35 -11.27 -5.86 -0.77
C ALA A 35 -10.64 -7.18 -1.22
N GLU A 36 -9.48 -7.14 -1.90
CA GLU A 36 -8.79 -8.35 -2.35
C GLU A 36 -8.30 -9.22 -1.18
N GLY A 37 -7.82 -8.62 -0.10
CA GLY A 37 -7.42 -9.33 1.12
C GLY A 37 -8.60 -10.01 1.80
N LEU A 38 -9.74 -9.33 1.86
CA LEU A 38 -10.98 -9.87 2.40
C LEU A 38 -11.54 -11.03 1.55
N GLU A 39 -11.47 -10.92 0.21
CA GLU A 39 -11.83 -12.03 -0.68
C GLU A 39 -10.91 -13.25 -0.51
N ARG A 40 -9.62 -13.04 -0.25
CA ARG A 40 -8.68 -14.13 0.05
C ARG A 40 -9.06 -14.81 1.36
N LEU A 41 -9.35 -14.06 2.42
CA LEU A 41 -9.85 -14.61 3.68
C LEU A 41 -11.12 -15.44 3.48
N GLU A 42 -12.07 -14.99 2.64
CA GLU A 42 -13.26 -15.77 2.33
C GLU A 42 -12.94 -17.08 1.62
N LYS A 43 -11.96 -17.09 0.71
CA LYS A 43 -11.49 -18.32 0.05
C LYS A 43 -10.79 -19.29 1.02
N GLU A 44 -10.23 -18.76 2.11
CA GLU A 44 -9.62 -19.52 3.20
C GLU A 44 -10.61 -19.98 4.27
N GLY A 45 -11.91 -19.71 4.06
CA GLY A 45 -13.00 -20.18 4.93
C GLY A 45 -13.51 -19.16 5.96
N PHE A 46 -13.04 -17.91 5.90
CA PHE A 46 -13.57 -16.84 6.74
C PHE A 46 -14.85 -16.28 6.12
N PHE A 47 -15.97 -16.43 6.79
CA PHE A 47 -17.25 -15.97 6.27
C PHE A 47 -17.56 -14.53 6.69
N ILE A 48 -17.34 -13.55 5.80
CA ILE A 48 -17.71 -12.16 6.03
C ILE A 48 -19.22 -11.99 5.76
N HIS A 49 -19.97 -11.74 6.82
CA HIS A 49 -21.42 -11.63 6.79
C HIS A 49 -21.90 -10.25 6.33
N ALA A 50 -21.33 -9.18 6.90
CA ALA A 50 -21.74 -7.81 6.65
C ALA A 50 -20.62 -6.83 6.99
N TYR A 51 -20.81 -5.57 6.62
CA TYR A 51 -20.04 -4.44 7.15
C TYR A 51 -20.85 -3.69 8.20
N CYS A 52 -20.18 -3.02 9.15
CA CYS A 52 -20.79 -2.12 10.11
C CYS A 52 -20.13 -0.75 10.04
N ASP A 53 -20.88 0.31 10.15
CA ASP A 53 -20.35 1.67 10.19
C ASP A 53 -21.16 2.55 11.13
N ASN A 54 -20.51 3.55 11.74
CA ASN A 54 -21.17 4.53 12.59
C ASN A 54 -21.90 5.63 11.79
N ASP A 55 -21.54 5.82 10.51
CA ASP A 55 -22.15 6.85 9.66
C ASP A 55 -23.53 6.40 9.15
N PRO A 56 -24.63 7.09 9.59
CA PRO A 56 -25.97 6.74 9.15
C PRO A 56 -26.18 6.85 7.63
N LYS A 57 -25.36 7.60 6.93
CA LYS A 57 -25.46 7.76 5.48
C LYS A 57 -25.00 6.51 4.72
N LYS A 58 -24.27 5.62 5.37
CA LYS A 58 -23.71 4.40 4.74
C LYS A 58 -24.64 3.20 4.88
N TYR A 59 -25.50 3.16 5.89
CA TYR A 59 -26.46 2.06 6.07
C TYR A 59 -27.89 2.53 5.87
N GLY A 60 -28.77 1.62 5.43
CA GLY A 60 -30.12 1.97 4.98
C GLY A 60 -30.11 2.43 3.51
N GLY A 61 -31.10 2.09 2.73
CA GLY A 61 -31.19 2.45 1.31
C GLY A 61 -30.45 1.56 0.31
N GLY A 62 -29.97 0.37 0.74
CA GLY A 62 -29.40 -0.63 -0.17
C GLY A 62 -27.94 -0.39 -0.58
N VAL A 63 -27.26 0.54 0.09
CA VAL A 63 -25.82 0.75 -0.10
C VAL A 63 -25.04 -0.49 0.35
N LYS A 64 -24.08 -0.91 -0.45
CA LYS A 64 -23.23 -2.07 -0.19
C LYS A 64 -21.75 -1.69 -0.14
N CYS A 65 -20.99 -2.41 0.67
CA CYS A 65 -19.54 -2.36 0.69
C CYS A 65 -19.02 -3.73 0.23
N ASN A 66 -18.19 -3.77 -0.79
CA ASN A 66 -17.65 -5.01 -1.39
C ASN A 66 -18.76 -6.06 -1.62
N GLY A 67 -19.91 -5.63 -2.18
CA GLY A 67 -21.05 -6.48 -2.48
C GLY A 67 -21.92 -6.89 -1.29
N LYS A 68 -21.53 -6.58 -0.05
CA LYS A 68 -22.22 -6.97 1.19
C LYS A 68 -22.99 -5.80 1.82
N GLU A 69 -24.01 -6.13 2.60
CA GLU A 69 -24.83 -5.15 3.33
C GLU A 69 -24.00 -4.39 4.36
N ILE A 70 -24.34 -3.11 4.55
CA ILE A 70 -23.81 -2.30 5.63
C ILE A 70 -24.89 -2.15 6.69
N ILE A 71 -24.59 -2.59 7.91
CA ILE A 71 -25.51 -2.56 9.06
C ILE A 71 -25.12 -1.47 10.06
N SER A 72 -26.08 -1.03 10.85
CA SER A 72 -25.84 -0.10 11.96
C SER A 72 -25.29 -0.83 13.19
N PRO A 73 -24.62 -0.11 14.13
CA PRO A 73 -24.22 -0.69 15.41
C PRO A 73 -25.36 -1.25 16.25
N SER A 74 -26.57 -0.70 16.10
CA SER A 74 -27.76 -1.21 16.80
C SER A 74 -28.24 -2.54 16.26
N GLN A 75 -28.14 -2.77 14.94
CA GLN A 75 -28.42 -4.05 14.32
C GLN A 75 -27.37 -5.10 14.73
N LEU A 76 -26.07 -4.70 14.71
CA LEU A 76 -24.96 -5.55 15.12
C LEU A 76 -25.14 -6.11 16.54
N LYS A 77 -25.56 -5.27 17.49
CA LYS A 77 -25.77 -5.64 18.90
C LYS A 77 -26.77 -6.78 19.08
N ASN A 78 -27.71 -6.95 18.15
CA ASN A 78 -28.78 -7.98 18.21
C ASN A 78 -28.41 -9.27 17.49
N MET A 79 -27.20 -9.36 16.94
CA MET A 79 -26.73 -10.55 16.23
C MET A 79 -26.06 -11.53 17.18
N GLU A 80 -26.21 -12.82 16.87
CA GLU A 80 -25.57 -13.91 17.61
C GLU A 80 -24.46 -14.57 16.82
N ASN A 81 -23.51 -15.17 17.52
CA ASN A 81 -22.39 -15.91 16.96
C ASN A 81 -21.57 -15.07 15.95
N ILE A 82 -21.24 -13.85 16.35
CA ILE A 82 -20.44 -12.92 15.53
C ILE A 82 -19.11 -12.60 16.17
N CYS A 83 -18.15 -12.25 15.33
CA CYS A 83 -16.90 -11.62 15.71
C CYS A 83 -16.70 -10.38 14.84
N VAL A 84 -16.29 -9.28 15.45
CA VAL A 84 -16.08 -8.00 14.77
C VAL A 84 -14.63 -7.87 14.36
N LEU A 85 -14.40 -7.56 13.09
CA LEU A 85 -13.07 -7.22 12.56
C LEU A 85 -12.99 -5.71 12.34
N ILE A 86 -12.16 -5.04 13.13
CA ILE A 86 -12.00 -3.57 13.04
C ILE A 86 -11.06 -3.25 11.87
N CYS A 87 -11.58 -2.53 10.89
CA CYS A 87 -10.87 -2.13 9.67
C CYS A 87 -10.63 -0.61 9.67
N SER A 88 -9.51 -0.18 10.21
CA SER A 88 -9.08 1.23 10.21
C SER A 88 -7.57 1.32 10.38
N PRO A 89 -6.89 2.24 9.65
CA PRO A 89 -5.47 2.51 9.86
C PRO A 89 -5.21 3.52 10.99
N ARG A 90 -6.27 4.10 11.61
CA ARG A 90 -6.16 5.17 12.59
C ARG A 90 -6.31 4.65 14.02
N PRO A 91 -5.26 4.73 14.87
CA PRO A 91 -5.31 4.21 16.24
C PRO A 91 -6.45 4.76 17.09
N GLU A 92 -6.78 6.05 16.94
CA GLU A 92 -7.88 6.68 17.65
C GLU A 92 -9.25 6.12 17.27
N VAL A 93 -9.45 5.77 15.98
CA VAL A 93 -10.67 5.11 15.51
C VAL A 93 -10.73 3.67 16.01
N ILE A 94 -9.62 2.96 15.94
CA ILE A 94 -9.51 1.59 16.46
C ILE A 94 -9.91 1.55 17.95
N SER A 95 -9.35 2.44 18.76
CA SER A 95 -9.64 2.51 20.20
C SER A 95 -11.12 2.80 20.47
N ALA A 96 -11.71 3.76 19.77
CA ALA A 96 -13.12 4.14 19.94
C ALA A 96 -14.07 3.00 19.53
N VAL A 97 -13.79 2.32 18.40
CA VAL A 97 -14.60 1.19 17.94
C VAL A 97 -14.46 0.00 18.88
N LYS A 98 -13.24 -0.29 19.35
CA LYS A 98 -12.98 -1.37 20.31
C LYS A 98 -13.75 -1.17 21.61
N GLU A 99 -13.76 0.04 22.16
CA GLU A 99 -14.54 0.39 23.33
C GLU A 99 -16.05 0.19 23.07
N GLN A 100 -16.56 0.65 21.93
CA GLN A 100 -17.96 0.52 21.55
C GLN A 100 -18.37 -0.96 21.41
N VAL A 101 -17.57 -1.80 20.75
CA VAL A 101 -17.84 -3.23 20.57
C VAL A 101 -17.77 -3.98 21.90
N THR A 102 -16.79 -3.67 22.75
CA THR A 102 -16.67 -4.23 24.10
C THR A 102 -17.86 -3.86 24.96
N GLY A 103 -18.35 -2.63 24.87
CA GLY A 103 -19.59 -2.17 25.53
C GLY A 103 -20.83 -2.93 25.09
N MET A 104 -20.83 -3.52 23.89
CA MET A 104 -21.89 -4.43 23.40
C MET A 104 -21.69 -5.87 23.87
N LYS A 105 -20.61 -6.19 24.58
CA LYS A 105 -20.20 -7.56 24.98
C LYS A 105 -19.93 -8.48 23.79
N LEU A 106 -19.45 -7.90 22.68
CA LEU A 106 -19.06 -8.64 21.48
C LEU A 106 -17.54 -8.80 21.45
N GLU A 107 -17.10 -9.86 20.83
CA GLU A 107 -15.70 -10.15 20.59
C GLU A 107 -15.21 -9.37 19.37
N CYS A 108 -14.01 -8.81 19.45
CA CYS A 108 -13.42 -8.11 18.32
C CYS A 108 -11.91 -8.30 18.24
N TYR A 109 -11.42 -8.27 17.01
CA TYR A 109 -10.00 -8.25 16.66
C TYR A 109 -9.74 -7.17 15.63
N LEU A 110 -8.49 -6.80 15.43
CA LEU A 110 -8.13 -5.99 14.26
C LEU A 110 -8.11 -6.87 13.02
N LEU A 111 -8.55 -6.32 11.89
CA LEU A 111 -8.47 -7.04 10.62
C LEU A 111 -7.01 -7.38 10.29
N ASP A 112 -6.10 -6.43 10.47
CA ASP A 112 -4.65 -6.64 10.27
C ASP A 112 -4.10 -7.75 11.18
N GLU A 113 -4.53 -7.80 12.44
CA GLU A 113 -4.11 -8.88 13.36
C GLU A 113 -4.51 -10.26 12.82
N VAL A 114 -5.75 -10.40 12.34
CA VAL A 114 -6.24 -11.67 11.79
C VAL A 114 -5.43 -12.06 10.55
N ILE A 115 -5.27 -11.13 9.60
CA ILE A 115 -4.52 -11.39 8.36
C ILE A 115 -3.06 -11.74 8.64
N LEU A 116 -2.39 -10.95 9.49
CA LEU A 116 -0.96 -11.15 9.77
C LEU A 116 -0.70 -12.47 10.50
N LYS A 117 -1.53 -12.80 11.50
CA LYS A 117 -1.38 -14.07 12.24
C LYS A 117 -1.76 -15.29 11.40
N GLN A 118 -2.67 -15.16 10.44
CA GLN A 118 -2.95 -16.21 9.45
C GLN A 118 -1.71 -16.54 8.61
N HIS A 119 -0.86 -15.55 8.35
CA HIS A 119 0.35 -15.70 7.55
C HIS A 119 1.64 -15.72 8.40
N ALA A 120 1.55 -16.08 9.67
CA ALA A 120 2.64 -16.03 10.65
C ALA A 120 3.93 -16.73 10.18
N GLU A 121 3.83 -17.92 9.57
CA GLU A 121 4.99 -18.66 9.06
C GLU A 121 5.72 -17.86 7.97
N ARG A 122 5.01 -17.30 7.00
CA ARG A 122 5.59 -16.48 5.93
C ARG A 122 6.22 -15.20 6.45
N LEU A 123 5.62 -14.57 7.47
CA LEU A 123 6.19 -13.39 8.11
C LEU A 123 7.49 -13.73 8.83
N LEU A 124 7.56 -14.90 9.47
CA LEU A 124 8.78 -15.37 10.13
C LEU A 124 9.88 -15.71 9.12
N GLU A 125 9.52 -16.33 7.99
CA GLU A 125 10.44 -16.56 6.87
C GLU A 125 11.00 -15.23 6.33
N CYS A 126 10.16 -14.21 6.12
CA CYS A 126 10.61 -12.89 5.71
C CYS A 126 11.57 -12.26 6.73
N TYR A 127 11.29 -12.39 8.03
CA TYR A 127 12.19 -11.93 9.09
C TYR A 127 13.58 -12.61 8.99
N ASP A 128 13.61 -13.91 8.71
CA ASP A 128 14.84 -14.69 8.60
C ASP A 128 15.66 -14.33 7.34
N LEU A 129 15.01 -13.81 6.28
CA LEU A 129 15.69 -13.34 5.06
C LEU A 129 16.40 -12.00 5.24
N LEU A 130 16.03 -11.18 6.22
CA LEU A 130 16.68 -9.90 6.45
C LEU A 130 18.09 -10.11 6.99
N GLU A 131 19.07 -9.41 6.41
CA GLU A 131 20.49 -9.64 6.67
C GLU A 131 20.96 -9.08 8.01
N ASP A 132 20.46 -7.89 8.38
CA ASP A 132 20.94 -7.15 9.54
C ASP A 132 19.88 -7.02 10.65
N GLU A 133 20.36 -6.73 11.87
CA GLU A 133 19.51 -6.61 13.06
C GLU A 133 18.60 -5.38 13.01
N GLU A 134 19.04 -4.28 12.41
CA GLU A 134 18.26 -3.05 12.29
C GLU A 134 17.04 -3.29 11.40
N SER A 135 17.24 -3.87 10.22
CA SER A 135 16.15 -4.27 9.31
C SER A 135 15.15 -5.21 9.98
N ARG A 136 15.63 -6.21 10.74
CA ARG A 136 14.77 -7.12 11.52
C ARG A 136 13.95 -6.37 12.57
N ASN A 137 14.56 -5.42 13.26
CA ASN A 137 13.87 -4.61 14.27
C ASN A 137 12.80 -3.72 13.67
N VAL A 138 13.09 -3.04 12.55
CA VAL A 138 12.12 -2.22 11.82
C VAL A 138 10.94 -3.08 11.35
N TYR A 139 11.24 -4.20 10.69
CA TYR A 139 10.22 -5.13 10.18
C TYR A 139 9.30 -5.64 11.30
N ALA A 140 9.87 -6.15 12.38
CA ALA A 140 9.10 -6.65 13.52
C ALA A 140 8.26 -5.56 14.19
N ASN A 141 8.78 -4.32 14.28
CA ASN A 141 8.04 -3.19 14.85
C ASN A 141 6.85 -2.77 13.96
N ILE A 142 7.00 -2.79 12.64
CA ILE A 142 5.91 -2.52 11.71
C ILE A 142 4.81 -3.57 11.89
N ILE A 143 5.15 -4.85 11.86
CA ILE A 143 4.18 -5.95 12.06
C ILE A 143 3.49 -5.83 13.43
N LEU A 144 4.24 -5.57 14.49
CA LEU A 144 3.71 -5.35 15.84
C LEU A 144 2.71 -4.19 15.87
N SER A 145 3.03 -3.07 15.22
CA SER A 145 2.15 -1.89 15.18
C SER A 145 0.82 -2.19 14.50
N HIS A 146 0.82 -2.96 13.42
CA HIS A 146 -0.40 -3.42 12.75
C HIS A 146 -1.22 -4.39 13.63
N ILE A 147 -0.57 -5.37 14.26
CA ILE A 147 -1.25 -6.31 15.17
C ILE A 147 -1.91 -5.58 16.36
N GLN A 148 -1.28 -4.53 16.86
CA GLN A 148 -1.77 -3.75 18.00
C GLN A 148 -2.69 -2.58 17.62
N GLY A 149 -2.73 -2.20 16.35
CA GLY A 149 -3.43 -1.00 15.87
C GLY A 149 -2.81 0.30 16.40
N THR A 150 -1.48 0.32 16.47
CA THR A 150 -0.69 1.47 16.93
C THR A 150 0.14 2.04 15.78
N CYS A 151 0.77 3.20 16.00
CA CYS A 151 1.81 3.66 15.09
C CYS A 151 3.14 2.97 15.40
N PRO A 152 4.01 2.75 14.40
CA PRO A 152 5.39 2.34 14.64
C PRO A 152 6.08 3.30 15.62
N ALA A 153 6.96 2.75 16.46
CA ALA A 153 7.69 3.54 17.43
C ALA A 153 8.53 4.65 16.74
N PRO A 154 8.67 5.84 17.36
CA PRO A 154 9.31 6.99 16.71
C PRO A 154 10.72 6.73 16.20
N GLU A 155 11.50 5.90 16.91
CA GLU A 155 12.86 5.52 16.52
C GLU A 155 12.94 4.72 15.22
N PHE A 156 11.83 4.10 14.79
CA PHE A 156 11.74 3.38 13.51
C PHE A 156 11.14 4.22 12.39
N ARG A 157 10.89 5.50 12.63
CA ARG A 157 10.38 6.43 11.63
C ARG A 157 11.51 7.18 10.96
N CYS A 158 11.51 7.19 9.65
CA CYS A 158 12.46 7.96 8.86
C CYS A 158 11.77 9.16 8.22
N GLY A 159 12.38 10.36 8.34
CA GLY A 159 11.91 11.58 7.67
C GLY A 159 12.21 11.61 6.17
N ASN A 160 13.03 10.69 5.69
CA ASN A 160 13.43 10.58 4.28
C ASN A 160 13.39 9.10 3.83
N PRO A 161 12.19 8.53 3.64
CA PRO A 161 12.02 7.08 3.49
C PRO A 161 12.73 6.48 2.27
N TYR A 162 12.89 7.24 1.19
CA TYR A 162 13.53 6.75 -0.03
C TYR A 162 15.07 6.89 -0.03
N PHE A 163 15.62 7.76 0.82
CA PHE A 163 17.04 8.10 0.83
C PHE A 163 17.67 8.00 2.24
N ALA A 164 17.16 7.06 3.05
CA ALA A 164 17.57 6.87 4.43
C ALA A 164 18.87 6.07 4.59
N ILE A 165 19.27 5.32 3.57
CA ILE A 165 20.38 4.37 3.66
C ILE A 165 21.65 5.05 3.11
N ASP A 166 22.55 5.48 3.99
CA ASP A 166 23.79 6.20 3.65
C ASP A 166 24.63 5.47 2.60
N LYS A 167 24.68 4.14 2.65
CA LYS A 167 25.40 3.31 1.68
C LYS A 167 24.98 3.56 0.23
N PHE A 168 23.73 3.97 0.01
CA PHE A 168 23.16 4.25 -1.31
C PHE A 168 23.11 5.75 -1.64
N MET A 169 23.74 6.60 -0.79
CA MET A 169 23.70 8.06 -0.96
C MET A 169 24.82 8.62 -1.81
N THR A 170 25.78 7.80 -2.22
CA THR A 170 26.85 8.26 -3.13
C THR A 170 26.38 8.13 -4.57
N GLY A 171 25.92 9.25 -5.16
CA GLY A 171 25.57 9.32 -6.58
C GLY A 171 26.75 9.03 -7.49
N THR A 172 26.53 8.27 -8.55
CA THR A 172 27.50 8.04 -9.62
C THR A 172 26.90 8.46 -10.96
N PRO A 173 27.74 8.86 -11.94
CA PRO A 173 27.24 9.18 -13.28
C PRO A 173 26.59 8.00 -14.01
N ASP A 174 26.85 6.78 -13.56
CA ASP A 174 26.30 5.54 -14.14
C ASP A 174 25.02 5.07 -13.44
N GLU A 175 24.55 5.80 -12.43
CA GLU A 175 23.32 5.44 -11.70
C GLU A 175 22.10 5.62 -12.59
N VAL A 176 21.21 4.61 -12.58
CA VAL A 176 19.91 4.65 -13.28
C VAL A 176 18.82 4.61 -12.22
N PHE A 177 18.20 5.75 -11.98
CA PHE A 177 17.07 5.88 -11.07
C PHE A 177 15.76 5.68 -11.81
N VAL A 178 14.95 4.73 -11.36
CA VAL A 178 13.60 4.47 -11.88
C VAL A 178 12.57 4.85 -10.82
N ASP A 179 11.71 5.80 -11.15
CA ASP A 179 10.63 6.28 -10.29
C ASP A 179 9.27 5.81 -10.85
N CYS A 180 8.70 4.79 -10.23
CA CYS A 180 7.37 4.27 -10.51
C CYS A 180 6.36 4.98 -9.61
N GLY A 181 5.40 5.71 -10.22
CA GLY A 181 4.51 6.62 -9.50
C GLY A 181 5.24 7.93 -9.17
N ALA A 182 5.74 8.61 -10.22
CA ALA A 182 6.55 9.80 -10.04
C ALA A 182 5.72 11.05 -9.66
N TYR A 183 4.38 10.93 -9.68
CA TYR A 183 3.46 12.03 -9.34
C TYR A 183 3.86 13.34 -10.03
N VAL A 184 4.12 14.38 -9.28
CA VAL A 184 4.59 15.67 -9.80
C VAL A 184 6.11 15.79 -9.84
N GLY A 185 6.87 14.70 -9.57
CA GLY A 185 8.33 14.64 -9.62
C GLY A 185 9.04 15.12 -8.35
N ASP A 186 8.37 15.11 -7.21
CA ASP A 186 8.96 15.51 -5.91
C ASP A 186 10.07 14.55 -5.46
N SER A 187 9.92 13.26 -5.66
CA SER A 187 10.96 12.25 -5.42
C SER A 187 12.18 12.44 -6.35
N ILE A 188 11.97 12.82 -7.61
CA ILE A 188 13.05 13.13 -8.54
C ILE A 188 13.83 14.37 -8.10
N GLU A 189 13.14 15.43 -7.71
CA GLU A 189 13.76 16.65 -7.19
C GLU A 189 14.59 16.32 -5.94
N ARG A 190 14.03 15.53 -5.02
CA ARG A 190 14.73 15.07 -3.83
C ARG A 190 15.95 14.22 -4.17
N TYR A 191 15.82 13.29 -5.10
CA TYR A 191 16.92 12.45 -5.58
C TYR A 191 18.09 13.29 -6.11
N ILE A 192 17.84 14.30 -6.94
CA ILE A 192 18.87 15.19 -7.48
C ILE A 192 19.56 15.95 -6.36
N TRP A 193 18.81 16.45 -5.37
CA TRP A 193 19.36 17.13 -4.19
C TRP A 193 20.27 16.23 -3.37
N GLU A 194 19.82 15.01 -3.05
CA GLU A 194 20.60 14.05 -2.26
C GLU A 194 21.86 13.56 -2.99
N ARG A 195 21.91 13.72 -4.30
CA ARG A 195 23.07 13.39 -5.15
C ARG A 195 23.93 14.60 -5.51
N TYR A 196 23.63 15.79 -4.97
CA TYR A 196 24.33 17.03 -5.29
C TYR A 196 24.41 17.32 -6.79
N GLY A 197 23.37 16.96 -7.56
CA GLY A 197 23.34 17.09 -9.01
C GLY A 197 24.13 16.04 -9.78
N VAL A 198 24.82 15.12 -9.11
CA VAL A 198 25.54 14.01 -9.78
C VAL A 198 24.55 12.89 -10.06
N VAL A 199 23.95 12.91 -11.24
CA VAL A 199 22.93 11.95 -11.66
C VAL A 199 23.28 11.35 -13.01
N GLY A 200 23.06 10.06 -13.17
CA GLY A 200 23.19 9.37 -14.45
C GLY A 200 21.92 9.49 -15.26
N LYS A 201 21.02 8.52 -15.18
CA LYS A 201 19.75 8.51 -15.90
C LYS A 201 18.57 8.43 -14.93
N ILE A 202 17.53 9.21 -15.20
CA ILE A 202 16.28 9.23 -14.45
C ILE A 202 15.15 8.80 -15.37
N ILE A 203 14.42 7.77 -14.99
CA ILE A 203 13.31 7.22 -15.76
C ILE A 203 12.06 7.27 -14.88
N ALA A 204 11.05 8.02 -15.30
CA ALA A 204 9.85 8.29 -14.52
C ALA A 204 8.60 7.76 -15.20
N PHE A 205 7.71 7.17 -14.40
CA PHE A 205 6.41 6.67 -14.85
C PHE A 205 5.30 7.30 -14.00
N GLU A 206 4.34 7.94 -14.68
CA GLU A 206 3.19 8.57 -14.04
C GLU A 206 1.95 8.45 -14.93
N PRO A 207 0.94 7.63 -14.57
CA PRO A 207 -0.23 7.42 -15.41
C PRO A 207 -1.22 8.59 -15.43
N ASP A 208 -1.32 9.38 -14.34
CA ASP A 208 -2.24 10.52 -14.31
C ASP A 208 -1.77 11.65 -15.21
N SER A 209 -2.63 12.08 -16.12
CA SER A 209 -2.28 13.07 -17.13
C SER A 209 -2.00 14.46 -16.55
N GLY A 210 -2.64 14.82 -15.44
CA GLY A 210 -2.43 16.09 -14.74
C GLY A 210 -1.09 16.10 -14.01
N SER A 211 -0.83 15.07 -13.22
CA SER A 211 0.44 14.83 -12.51
C SER A 211 1.61 14.72 -13.49
N TYR A 212 1.43 14.00 -14.60
CA TYR A 212 2.43 13.88 -15.65
C TYR A 212 2.81 15.23 -16.29
N LYS A 213 1.82 16.11 -16.53
CA LYS A 213 2.11 17.48 -17.02
C LYS A 213 2.90 18.30 -16.01
N ALA A 214 2.60 18.17 -14.73
CA ALA A 214 3.36 18.83 -13.66
C ALA A 214 4.76 18.25 -13.53
N LEU A 215 4.91 16.92 -13.59
CA LEU A 215 6.19 16.20 -13.65
C LEU A 215 7.08 16.73 -14.78
N LYS A 216 6.57 16.85 -15.99
CA LYS A 216 7.32 17.38 -17.14
C LYS A 216 7.84 18.80 -16.89
N LYS A 217 6.98 19.68 -16.38
CA LYS A 217 7.40 21.05 -16.02
C LYS A 217 8.49 21.07 -14.95
N ARG A 218 8.40 20.19 -13.95
CA ARG A 218 9.42 20.08 -12.91
C ARG A 218 10.74 19.57 -13.47
N ILE A 219 10.72 18.56 -14.33
CA ILE A 219 11.92 18.05 -15.00
C ILE A 219 12.60 19.17 -15.82
N ASP A 220 11.84 19.96 -16.58
CA ASP A 220 12.40 21.07 -17.36
C ASP A 220 13.06 22.12 -16.44
N ARG A 221 12.42 22.50 -15.33
CA ARG A 221 12.99 23.39 -14.32
C ARG A 221 14.28 22.82 -13.71
N LEU A 222 14.27 21.55 -13.32
CA LEU A 222 15.42 20.89 -12.70
C LEU A 222 16.61 20.78 -13.66
N LYS A 223 16.37 20.55 -14.95
CA LYS A 223 17.44 20.59 -15.96
C LYS A 223 18.12 21.95 -16.02
N ASP A 224 17.33 23.03 -16.03
CA ASP A 224 17.88 24.38 -16.05
C ASP A 224 18.63 24.73 -14.75
N GLU A 225 18.05 24.43 -13.59
CA GLU A 225 18.65 24.77 -12.28
C GLU A 225 19.95 24.02 -11.99
N TRP A 226 20.03 22.75 -12.42
CA TRP A 226 21.17 21.87 -12.14
C TRP A 226 22.09 21.66 -13.35
N ASN A 227 21.83 22.34 -14.47
CA ASN A 227 22.59 22.19 -15.74
C ASN A 227 22.67 20.71 -16.20
N LEU A 228 21.53 20.00 -16.11
CA LEU A 228 21.42 18.61 -16.52
C LEU A 228 20.99 18.50 -17.99
N LYS A 229 21.34 17.39 -18.63
CA LYS A 229 21.11 17.19 -20.05
C LYS A 229 19.78 16.46 -20.30
N ASP A 230 19.20 16.67 -21.48
CA ASP A 230 17.94 16.04 -21.90
C ASP A 230 18.02 14.51 -21.91
N GLU A 231 19.14 13.95 -22.35
CA GLU A 231 19.36 12.51 -22.43
C GLU A 231 19.37 11.79 -21.06
N GLN A 232 19.52 12.56 -19.96
CA GLN A 232 19.48 12.02 -18.60
C GLN A 232 18.03 11.75 -18.12
N PHE A 233 17.02 12.24 -18.82
CA PHE A 233 15.64 12.14 -18.41
C PHE A 233 14.76 11.40 -19.44
N CYS A 234 13.99 10.41 -18.94
CA CYS A 234 12.91 9.79 -19.69
C CYS A 234 11.65 9.82 -18.81
N ALA A 235 10.57 10.39 -19.31
CA ALA A 235 9.30 10.40 -18.59
C ALA A 235 8.19 9.82 -19.48
N TYR A 236 7.42 8.89 -18.92
CA TYR A 236 6.37 8.16 -19.61
C TYR A 236 5.04 8.31 -18.88
N SER A 237 3.97 8.58 -19.65
CA SER A 237 2.59 8.58 -19.12
C SER A 237 2.01 7.17 -19.13
N TYR A 238 2.65 6.26 -18.37
CA TYR A 238 2.28 4.85 -18.30
C TYR A 238 2.14 4.41 -16.84
N GLY A 239 1.25 3.46 -16.59
CA GLY A 239 1.24 2.66 -15.37
C GLY A 239 2.27 1.53 -15.44
N ILE A 240 2.68 1.01 -14.29
CA ILE A 240 3.62 -0.11 -14.20
C ILE A 240 2.90 -1.33 -13.63
N GLY A 241 3.12 -2.49 -14.24
CA GLY A 241 2.54 -3.77 -13.84
C GLY A 241 3.40 -4.97 -14.25
N ASP A 242 2.81 -6.14 -14.23
CA ASP A 242 3.48 -7.41 -14.53
C ASP A 242 3.66 -7.66 -16.05
N LYS A 243 2.80 -7.05 -16.87
CA LYS A 243 2.80 -7.21 -18.33
C LYS A 243 2.18 -6.01 -19.02
N GLU A 244 2.34 -5.92 -20.34
CA GLU A 244 1.68 -4.89 -21.13
C GLU A 244 0.15 -5.13 -21.15
N ASN A 245 -0.60 -4.08 -20.79
CA ASN A 245 -2.06 -4.08 -20.75
C ASN A 245 -2.60 -2.65 -20.86
N MET A 246 -3.92 -2.52 -20.98
CA MET A 246 -4.63 -1.26 -20.78
C MET A 246 -5.38 -1.33 -19.46
N GLY A 247 -5.29 -0.29 -18.66
CA GLY A 247 -6.00 -0.19 -17.39
C GLY A 247 -6.68 1.15 -17.24
N ILE A 248 -7.60 1.23 -16.28
CA ILE A 248 -8.30 2.45 -15.93
C ILE A 248 -7.69 2.96 -14.64
N PHE A 249 -7.19 4.18 -14.68
CA PHE A 249 -6.69 4.91 -13.54
C PHE A 249 -7.77 5.87 -13.04
N SER A 250 -8.21 5.72 -11.81
CA SER A 250 -9.23 6.57 -11.20
C SER A 250 -8.72 7.18 -9.89
N ASN A 251 -8.98 8.46 -9.72
CA ASN A 251 -8.69 9.17 -8.46
C ASN A 251 -9.89 9.05 -7.52
N TYR A 252 -9.67 8.66 -6.27
CA TYR A 252 -10.73 8.58 -5.25
C TYR A 252 -11.27 9.94 -4.81
N ASP A 253 -10.48 10.99 -4.95
CA ASP A 253 -10.89 12.37 -4.67
C ASP A 253 -10.59 13.27 -5.85
N ASN A 254 -11.60 13.98 -6.32
CA ASN A 254 -11.53 14.91 -7.44
C ASN A 254 -10.55 16.09 -7.23
N ASN A 255 -9.82 16.15 -6.12
CA ASN A 255 -9.10 17.36 -5.75
C ASN A 255 -7.58 17.30 -5.68
N ASN A 256 -6.90 16.16 -5.48
CA ASN A 256 -5.44 16.23 -5.27
C ASN A 256 -4.59 15.03 -5.79
N GLY A 257 -5.14 14.03 -6.46
CA GLY A 257 -4.35 12.91 -7.00
C GLY A 257 -3.74 11.98 -5.95
N LEU A 258 -4.08 12.15 -4.68
CA LEU A 258 -3.69 11.28 -3.59
C LEU A 258 -4.79 10.23 -3.39
N GLY A 259 -4.42 8.95 -3.46
CA GLY A 259 -5.37 7.84 -3.34
C GLY A 259 -6.00 7.48 -4.69
N SER A 260 -5.19 7.00 -5.59
CA SER A 260 -5.62 6.53 -6.91
C SER A 260 -5.83 5.01 -6.88
N LYS A 261 -6.78 4.53 -7.67
CA LYS A 261 -6.95 3.09 -7.87
C LYS A 261 -6.66 2.73 -9.32
N PHE A 262 -5.99 1.62 -9.49
CA PHE A 262 -5.81 0.98 -10.77
C PHE A 262 -6.81 -0.18 -10.90
N SER A 263 -7.59 -0.24 -11.98
CA SER A 263 -8.42 -1.40 -12.31
C SER A 263 -8.10 -1.90 -13.71
N GLU A 264 -8.03 -3.21 -13.87
CA GLU A 264 -7.96 -3.83 -15.19
C GLU A 264 -9.29 -3.60 -15.92
N SER A 265 -9.23 -3.35 -17.23
CA SER A 265 -10.39 -3.05 -18.06
C SER A 265 -11.53 -4.07 -17.86
N GLY A 266 -12.63 -3.64 -17.28
CA GLY A 266 -13.83 -4.47 -17.03
C GLY A 266 -14.75 -3.92 -15.94
N GLU A 267 -14.25 -3.13 -15.03
CA GLU A 267 -15.03 -2.53 -13.96
C GLU A 267 -15.30 -1.05 -14.26
N ASN A 268 -16.54 -0.72 -14.60
CA ASN A 268 -17.12 0.61 -14.81
C ASN A 268 -16.17 1.72 -15.34
N PRO A 269 -16.13 1.97 -16.65
CA PRO A 269 -15.25 2.97 -17.27
C PRO A 269 -15.71 4.42 -17.07
N GLU A 270 -16.75 4.71 -16.30
CA GLU A 270 -17.34 6.06 -16.23
C GLU A 270 -16.57 7.04 -15.32
N GLU A 271 -15.59 6.60 -14.53
CA GLU A 271 -14.91 7.46 -13.56
C GLU A 271 -13.36 7.44 -13.62
N GLY A 272 -12.74 7.02 -14.72
CA GLY A 272 -11.29 6.93 -14.80
C GLY A 272 -10.68 7.27 -16.17
N THR A 273 -9.36 7.47 -16.17
CA THR A 273 -8.57 7.71 -17.38
C THR A 273 -7.96 6.39 -17.85
N LEU A 274 -8.22 6.03 -19.10
CA LEU A 274 -7.56 4.88 -19.73
C LEU A 274 -6.06 5.15 -19.86
N CYS A 275 -5.22 4.27 -19.34
CA CYS A 275 -3.78 4.38 -19.46
C CYS A 275 -3.15 3.05 -19.88
N ARG A 276 -1.99 3.14 -20.55
CA ARG A 276 -1.16 1.99 -20.89
C ARG A 276 -0.38 1.55 -19.65
N ILE A 277 -0.41 0.25 -19.36
CA ILE A 277 0.43 -0.41 -18.38
C ILE A 277 1.58 -1.08 -19.10
N VAL A 278 2.77 -1.01 -18.54
CA VAL A 278 3.97 -1.69 -19.08
C VAL A 278 4.71 -2.42 -17.97
N SER A 279 5.47 -3.46 -18.33
CA SER A 279 6.40 -4.09 -17.40
C SER A 279 7.78 -3.45 -17.53
N LEU A 280 8.48 -3.30 -16.41
CA LEU A 280 9.82 -2.71 -16.42
C LEU A 280 10.81 -3.56 -17.24
N ASP A 281 10.74 -4.87 -17.12
CA ASP A 281 11.62 -5.79 -17.88
C ASP A 281 11.45 -5.64 -19.39
N GLN A 282 10.22 -5.46 -19.88
CA GLN A 282 9.94 -5.27 -21.30
C GLN A 282 10.30 -3.86 -21.77
N MET A 283 10.07 -2.85 -20.93
CA MET A 283 10.21 -1.44 -21.32
C MET A 283 11.67 -0.97 -21.28
N LEU A 284 12.42 -1.36 -20.26
CA LEU A 284 13.73 -0.77 -20.02
C LEU A 284 14.86 -1.57 -20.65
N GLY A 285 14.80 -2.91 -20.65
CA GLY A 285 15.88 -3.76 -21.15
C GLY A 285 17.24 -3.48 -20.50
N GLU A 286 17.33 -2.48 -19.66
CA GLU A 286 18.52 -1.94 -19.00
C GLU A 286 18.53 -2.34 -17.52
N ARG A 287 19.73 -2.40 -16.95
CA ARG A 287 19.92 -2.49 -15.51
C ARG A 287 19.63 -1.13 -14.88
N TYR A 288 18.76 -1.08 -13.89
CA TYR A 288 18.61 0.06 -13.02
C TYR A 288 19.31 -0.21 -11.68
N THR A 289 19.83 0.84 -11.06
CA THR A 289 20.59 0.76 -9.82
C THR A 289 19.80 1.22 -8.63
N PHE A 290 18.76 2.01 -8.86
CA PHE A 290 17.84 2.47 -7.84
C PHE A 290 16.40 2.48 -8.37
N LEU A 291 15.52 1.71 -7.73
CA LEU A 291 14.10 1.60 -8.07
C LEU A 291 13.26 2.09 -6.89
N LYS A 292 12.49 3.15 -7.10
CA LYS A 292 11.42 3.59 -6.18
C LYS A 292 10.07 3.19 -6.76
N ALA A 293 9.21 2.63 -5.93
CA ALA A 293 7.82 2.35 -6.29
C ALA A 293 6.88 2.85 -5.20
N ASP A 294 5.93 3.67 -5.62
CA ASP A 294 4.84 4.17 -4.80
C ASP A 294 3.64 4.33 -5.77
N ILE A 295 2.95 3.23 -6.02
CA ILE A 295 1.97 3.06 -7.11
C ILE A 295 0.62 2.52 -6.60
N GLU A 296 0.30 2.88 -5.35
CA GLU A 296 -1.03 2.72 -4.78
C GLU A 296 -1.54 1.27 -4.87
N SER A 297 -0.82 0.35 -4.20
CA SER A 297 -1.11 -1.08 -4.07
C SER A 297 -0.82 -1.94 -5.32
N TYR A 298 -0.15 -1.39 -6.34
CA TYR A 298 0.25 -2.15 -7.53
C TYR A 298 1.71 -2.66 -7.47
N GLU A 299 2.41 -2.43 -6.34
CA GLU A 299 3.84 -2.75 -6.14
C GLU A 299 4.14 -4.24 -6.38
N TYR A 300 3.25 -5.13 -5.96
CA TYR A 300 3.44 -6.56 -6.18
C TYR A 300 3.45 -6.92 -7.68
N LYS A 301 2.53 -6.36 -8.47
CA LYS A 301 2.51 -6.56 -9.93
C LYS A 301 3.72 -5.94 -10.60
N MET A 302 4.15 -4.76 -10.13
CA MET A 302 5.38 -4.12 -10.60
C MET A 302 6.60 -5.03 -10.35
N LEU A 303 6.75 -5.60 -9.15
CA LEU A 303 7.85 -6.52 -8.82
C LEU A 303 7.85 -7.76 -9.72
N LEU A 304 6.69 -8.30 -10.08
CA LEU A 304 6.60 -9.40 -11.04
C LEU A 304 7.07 -8.99 -12.44
N GLY A 305 6.80 -7.76 -12.88
CA GLY A 305 7.22 -7.20 -14.16
C GLY A 305 8.63 -6.59 -14.18
N ALA A 306 9.32 -6.59 -13.04
CA ALA A 306 10.68 -6.07 -12.86
C ALA A 306 11.69 -7.16 -12.47
N LYS A 307 11.27 -8.41 -12.48
CA LYS A 307 11.98 -9.54 -11.88
C LYS A 307 13.39 -9.76 -12.48
N GLU A 308 13.53 -9.60 -13.77
CA GLU A 308 14.81 -9.78 -14.46
C GLU A 308 15.74 -8.57 -14.26
N GLY A 309 15.18 -7.35 -14.26
CA GLY A 309 15.94 -6.12 -13.99
C GLY A 309 16.48 -6.06 -12.56
N ILE A 310 15.68 -6.48 -11.56
CA ILE A 310 16.10 -6.52 -10.14
C ILE A 310 17.21 -7.55 -9.88
N ARG A 311 17.25 -8.65 -10.65
CA ARG A 311 18.26 -9.70 -10.50
C ARG A 311 19.62 -9.37 -11.10
N LYS A 312 19.71 -8.39 -11.96
CA LYS A 312 20.95 -7.97 -12.63
C LYS A 312 21.73 -7.00 -11.78
#